data_fd775bb030b7b442e4a1e3798026c415
#
_entry.id   fd775bb030b7b442e4a1e3798026c415
#
_cell.length_a   1.000
_cell.length_b   1.000
_cell.length_c   1.000
_cell.angle_alpha   90.00
_cell.angle_beta   90.00
_cell.angle_gamma   90.00
#
_symmetry.space_group_name_H-M   'P 1'
#
loop_
_entity.id
_entity.type
_entity.pdbx_description
1 polymer ?
#
loop_
_entity_poly.entity_id
_entity_poly.type
_entity_poly.pdbx_seq_one_letter_code
_entity_poly.pdbx_strand_id
1 'polypeptide(L)'
;MKPEEKARIIIDRMLNDAGWEVVDRNHYSPEVSAIAVEEGLLKGNREADYLLFLNGKAVGVLEAKKESVSIYSEIVADQAEKYTRGVPHWCQAWMNPLPLVYLSNGRELLFRDTREVDSEYISLNKIHSPKEIVKLLGLKDDFAGLPTLKRKGLRDCQYEAITKLENSFRSGHDRALMVLATGAGKTYTACLAAYRLLAFTSMKRVLFLVDRNNLGKQAEGEFGTFRLTENGDPFNTIFGVERLKTAKIP
;
A
#
# COMPACT_ATOMS: atom_id res chain seq x y z
N MET A 1 -15.55 -28.58 -5.25
CA MET A 1 -15.06 -27.23 -5.52
C MET A 1 -15.36 -26.89 -6.97
N LYS A 2 -16.06 -25.80 -7.21
CA LYS A 2 -16.41 -25.38 -8.58
C LYS A 2 -15.15 -24.95 -9.33
N PRO A 3 -15.08 -25.08 -10.66
CA PRO A 3 -13.88 -24.69 -11.43
C PRO A 3 -13.49 -23.22 -11.27
N GLU A 4 -14.44 -22.31 -11.05
CA GLU A 4 -14.20 -20.90 -10.77
C GLU A 4 -13.52 -20.68 -9.41
N GLU A 5 -13.94 -21.40 -8.36
CA GLU A 5 -13.32 -21.33 -7.04
C GLU A 5 -11.84 -21.74 -7.07
N LYS A 6 -11.48 -22.71 -7.93
CA LYS A 6 -10.07 -23.10 -8.09
C LYS A 6 -9.21 -21.99 -8.69
N ALA A 7 -9.71 -21.32 -9.72
CA ALA A 7 -9.01 -20.21 -10.34
C ALA A 7 -8.84 -19.05 -9.36
N ARG A 8 -9.87 -18.70 -8.59
CA ARG A 8 -9.83 -17.64 -7.58
C ARG A 8 -8.77 -17.93 -6.51
N ILE A 9 -8.69 -19.15 -5.96
CA ILE A 9 -7.65 -19.51 -4.97
C ILE A 9 -6.23 -19.28 -5.52
N ILE A 10 -6.01 -19.56 -6.80
CA ILE A 10 -4.71 -19.32 -7.42
C ILE A 10 -4.47 -17.82 -7.58
N ILE A 11 -5.47 -17.07 -8.03
CA ILE A 11 -5.40 -15.62 -8.21
C ILE A 11 -5.17 -14.92 -6.87
N ASP A 12 -5.85 -15.32 -5.78
CA ASP A 12 -5.62 -14.81 -4.42
C ASP A 12 -4.18 -15.00 -3.98
N ARG A 13 -3.61 -16.17 -4.27
CA ARG A 13 -2.20 -16.42 -3.98
C ARG A 13 -1.30 -15.51 -4.80
N MET A 14 -1.57 -15.36 -6.10
CA MET A 14 -0.79 -14.46 -6.97
C MET A 14 -0.85 -13.01 -6.48
N LEU A 15 -2.00 -12.54 -6.02
CA LEU A 15 -2.19 -11.20 -5.44
C LEU A 15 -1.42 -11.06 -4.13
N ASN A 16 -1.56 -12.02 -3.21
CA ASN A 16 -0.85 -12.01 -1.93
C ASN A 16 0.67 -12.06 -2.11
N ASP A 17 1.17 -12.92 -3.02
CA ASP A 17 2.60 -13.04 -3.35
C ASP A 17 3.15 -11.75 -3.97
N ALA A 18 2.31 -10.98 -4.68
CA ALA A 18 2.65 -9.68 -5.22
C ALA A 18 2.60 -8.55 -4.18
N GLY A 19 2.08 -8.81 -2.97
CA GLY A 19 2.00 -7.85 -1.87
C GLY A 19 0.66 -7.12 -1.73
N TRP A 20 -0.40 -7.64 -2.37
CA TRP A 20 -1.77 -7.18 -2.16
C TRP A 20 -2.42 -7.94 -1.00
N GLU A 21 -3.18 -7.24 -0.18
CA GLU A 21 -4.05 -7.88 0.82
C GLU A 21 -5.39 -8.21 0.16
N VAL A 22 -5.71 -9.51 0.03
CA VAL A 22 -6.97 -9.96 -0.56
C VAL A 22 -8.02 -10.02 0.55
N VAL A 23 -9.13 -9.34 0.36
CA VAL A 23 -10.24 -9.29 1.33
C VAL A 23 -11.58 -9.33 0.62
N ASP A 24 -12.59 -9.88 1.28
CA ASP A 24 -13.96 -9.69 0.82
C ASP A 24 -14.43 -8.23 1.04
N ARG A 25 -15.46 -7.82 0.31
CA ARG A 25 -15.98 -6.44 0.34
C ARG A 25 -16.41 -5.93 1.71
N ASN A 26 -16.80 -6.81 2.65
CA ASN A 26 -17.23 -6.41 3.99
C ASN A 26 -16.04 -6.08 4.90
N HIS A 27 -14.85 -6.53 4.54
CA HIS A 27 -13.60 -6.28 5.25
C HIS A 27 -12.72 -5.22 4.58
N TYR A 28 -13.24 -4.52 3.56
CA TYR A 28 -12.53 -3.41 2.96
C TYR A 28 -12.22 -2.32 3.98
N SER A 29 -10.96 -1.92 4.06
CA SER A 29 -10.50 -0.78 4.85
C SER A 29 -9.66 0.15 3.98
N PRO A 30 -10.03 1.44 3.84
CA PRO A 30 -9.23 2.42 3.11
C PRO A 30 -7.89 2.72 3.79
N GLU A 31 -7.69 2.25 5.02
CA GLU A 31 -6.47 2.42 5.80
C GLU A 31 -5.35 1.47 5.37
N VAL A 32 -5.68 0.39 4.69
CA VAL A 32 -4.69 -0.55 4.15
C VAL A 32 -4.12 -0.02 2.85
N SER A 33 -2.79 -0.05 2.73
CA SER A 33 -2.07 0.59 1.62
C SER A 33 -2.33 -0.03 0.26
N ALA A 34 -2.52 -1.35 0.22
CA ALA A 34 -2.73 -2.09 -1.03
C ALA A 34 -3.70 -3.25 -0.80
N ILE A 35 -4.89 -3.13 -1.33
CA ILE A 35 -5.98 -4.08 -1.15
C ILE A 35 -6.54 -4.53 -2.50
N ALA A 36 -6.80 -5.82 -2.63
CA ALA A 36 -7.62 -6.42 -3.67
C ALA A 36 -8.96 -6.86 -3.04
N VAL A 37 -10.03 -6.15 -3.37
CA VAL A 37 -11.37 -6.43 -2.83
C VAL A 37 -12.08 -7.40 -3.75
N GLU A 38 -12.40 -8.59 -3.24
CA GLU A 38 -13.22 -9.58 -3.93
C GLU A 38 -14.66 -9.09 -4.11
N GLU A 39 -15.24 -9.42 -5.25
CA GLU A 39 -16.63 -9.06 -5.59
C GLU A 39 -16.90 -7.56 -5.40
N GLY A 40 -15.93 -6.75 -5.86
CA GLY A 40 -15.96 -5.31 -5.72
C GLY A 40 -17.18 -4.68 -6.38
N LEU A 41 -18.01 -3.98 -5.60
CA LEU A 41 -19.26 -3.37 -6.08
C LEU A 41 -18.99 -2.25 -7.08
N LEU A 42 -19.75 -2.27 -8.16
CA LEU A 42 -19.75 -1.29 -9.24
C LEU A 42 -21.14 -0.67 -9.42
N LYS A 43 -21.22 0.43 -10.18
CA LYS A 43 -22.50 1.06 -10.54
C LYS A 43 -23.45 0.06 -11.23
N GLY A 44 -24.75 0.15 -10.92
CA GLY A 44 -25.78 -0.68 -11.53
C GLY A 44 -25.80 -2.11 -11.02
N ASN A 45 -25.44 -2.34 -9.75
CA ASN A 45 -25.40 -3.65 -9.10
C ASN A 45 -24.53 -4.69 -9.85
N ARG A 46 -23.48 -4.22 -10.52
CA ARG A 46 -22.46 -5.08 -11.10
C ARG A 46 -21.34 -5.28 -10.10
N GLU A 47 -20.57 -6.34 -10.29
CA GLU A 47 -19.42 -6.69 -9.45
C GLU A 47 -18.23 -7.00 -10.35
N ALA A 48 -17.07 -6.49 -10.00
CA ALA A 48 -15.80 -6.96 -10.56
C ALA A 48 -15.29 -8.10 -9.69
N ASP A 49 -14.65 -9.11 -10.27
CA ASP A 49 -14.09 -10.19 -9.47
C ASP A 49 -13.10 -9.67 -8.43
N TYR A 50 -12.24 -8.72 -8.82
CA TYR A 50 -11.40 -7.97 -7.88
C TYR A 50 -11.35 -6.49 -8.28
N LEU A 51 -11.46 -5.62 -7.29
CA LEU A 51 -11.22 -4.19 -7.41
C LEU A 51 -9.95 -3.85 -6.62
N LEU A 52 -8.95 -3.28 -7.31
CA LEU A 52 -7.64 -3.00 -6.74
C LEU A 52 -7.56 -1.58 -6.20
N PHE A 53 -7.16 -1.43 -4.95
CA PHE A 53 -7.01 -0.15 -4.28
C PHE A 53 -5.57 0.10 -3.84
N LEU A 54 -5.09 1.30 -4.06
CA LEU A 54 -3.87 1.85 -3.48
C LEU A 54 -4.21 3.08 -2.65
N ASN A 55 -3.84 3.05 -1.36
CA ASN A 55 -4.08 4.16 -0.42
C ASN A 55 -5.54 4.65 -0.46
N GLY A 56 -6.49 3.73 -0.42
CA GLY A 56 -7.91 4.01 -0.43
C GLY A 56 -8.49 4.46 -1.77
N LYS A 57 -7.69 4.52 -2.86
CA LYS A 57 -8.15 4.88 -4.20
C LYS A 57 -8.13 3.68 -5.13
N ALA A 58 -9.24 3.42 -5.81
CA ALA A 58 -9.31 2.39 -6.83
C ALA A 58 -8.37 2.73 -8.00
N VAL A 59 -7.55 1.77 -8.42
CA VAL A 59 -6.56 1.92 -9.49
C VAL A 59 -6.77 0.96 -10.64
N GLY A 60 -7.52 -0.13 -10.44
CA GLY A 60 -7.72 -1.14 -11.48
C GLY A 60 -8.71 -2.21 -11.12
N VAL A 61 -8.96 -3.08 -12.07
CA VAL A 61 -9.81 -4.27 -11.93
C VAL A 61 -9.04 -5.51 -12.36
N LEU A 62 -9.40 -6.66 -11.76
CA LEU A 62 -8.98 -7.96 -12.24
C LEU A 62 -10.23 -8.81 -12.45
N GLU A 63 -10.38 -9.33 -13.67
CA GLU A 63 -11.42 -10.27 -14.05
C GLU A 63 -10.88 -11.68 -14.00
N ALA A 64 -11.57 -12.56 -13.25
CA ALA A 64 -11.20 -13.95 -13.08
C ALA A 64 -12.08 -14.84 -13.97
N LYS A 65 -11.49 -15.79 -14.66
CA LYS A 65 -12.19 -16.78 -15.46
C LYS A 65 -11.80 -18.19 -15.03
N LYS A 66 -12.65 -19.17 -15.38
CA LYS A 66 -12.31 -20.58 -15.22
C LYS A 66 -11.08 -20.93 -16.02
N GLU A 67 -10.27 -21.86 -15.55
CA GLU A 67 -9.07 -22.35 -16.24
C GLU A 67 -9.33 -22.77 -17.69
N SER A 68 -10.53 -23.30 -17.98
CA SER A 68 -10.94 -23.74 -19.31
C SER A 68 -11.37 -22.62 -20.26
N VAL A 69 -11.45 -21.38 -19.77
CA VAL A 69 -11.88 -20.21 -20.56
C VAL A 69 -10.67 -19.45 -21.04
N SER A 70 -10.62 -19.19 -22.35
CA SER A 70 -9.59 -18.34 -22.94
C SER A 70 -9.77 -16.89 -22.50
N ILE A 71 -8.75 -16.30 -21.90
CA ILE A 71 -8.74 -14.89 -21.52
C ILE A 71 -8.36 -13.96 -22.66
N TYR A 72 -7.99 -14.50 -23.83
CA TYR A 72 -7.69 -13.75 -25.05
C TYR A 72 -8.96 -13.38 -25.86
N SER A 73 -10.13 -13.71 -25.35
CA SER A 73 -11.39 -13.41 -25.99
C SER A 73 -11.75 -11.93 -25.85
N GLU A 74 -12.15 -11.28 -26.92
CA GLU A 74 -12.64 -9.90 -26.92
C GLU A 74 -13.80 -9.69 -25.94
N ILE A 75 -14.67 -10.68 -25.79
CA ILE A 75 -15.80 -10.62 -24.85
C ILE A 75 -15.33 -10.46 -23.40
N VAL A 76 -14.26 -11.17 -23.02
CA VAL A 76 -13.67 -11.06 -21.66
C VAL A 76 -13.00 -9.71 -21.47
N ALA A 77 -12.27 -9.24 -22.47
CA ALA A 77 -11.63 -7.94 -22.46
C ALA A 77 -12.66 -6.80 -22.33
N ASP A 78 -13.71 -6.83 -23.15
CA ASP A 78 -14.81 -5.86 -23.12
C ASP A 78 -15.55 -5.83 -21.78
N GLN A 79 -15.73 -6.99 -21.15
CA GLN A 79 -16.35 -7.08 -19.84
C GLN A 79 -15.51 -6.37 -18.78
N ALA A 80 -14.22 -6.68 -18.71
CA ALA A 80 -13.29 -6.07 -17.76
C ALA A 80 -13.15 -4.55 -17.98
N GLU A 81 -13.09 -4.10 -19.23
CA GLU A 81 -13.02 -2.67 -19.55
C GLU A 81 -14.29 -1.91 -19.15
N LYS A 82 -15.47 -2.49 -19.31
CA LYS A 82 -16.72 -1.90 -18.80
C LYS A 82 -16.71 -1.69 -17.29
N TYR A 83 -16.00 -2.52 -16.56
CA TYR A 83 -15.85 -2.37 -15.11
C TYR A 83 -15.00 -1.16 -14.72
N THR A 84 -14.02 -0.80 -15.52
CA THR A 84 -13.18 0.39 -15.24
C THR A 84 -13.99 1.69 -15.16
N ARG A 85 -15.11 1.77 -15.88
CA ARG A 85 -16.03 2.92 -15.90
C ARG A 85 -17.12 2.86 -14.85
N GLY A 86 -17.22 1.72 -14.17
CA GLY A 86 -18.30 1.40 -13.23
C GLY A 86 -18.06 1.81 -11.80
N VAL A 87 -17.01 2.55 -11.47
CA VAL A 87 -16.69 2.92 -10.09
C VAL A 87 -17.81 3.73 -9.46
N PRO A 88 -18.33 3.34 -8.28
CA PRO A 88 -19.38 4.08 -7.59
C PRO A 88 -18.90 5.47 -7.15
N HIS A 89 -19.83 6.42 -6.99
CA HIS A 89 -19.50 7.80 -6.58
C HIS A 89 -18.93 7.92 -5.15
N TRP A 90 -19.22 6.95 -4.28
CA TRP A 90 -18.68 6.89 -2.91
C TRP A 90 -17.26 6.30 -2.85
N CYS A 91 -16.83 5.62 -3.91
CA CYS A 91 -15.51 5.05 -4.01
C CYS A 91 -14.56 6.05 -4.65
N GLN A 92 -13.51 6.41 -3.94
CA GLN A 92 -12.46 7.24 -4.53
C GLN A 92 -11.72 6.43 -5.59
N ALA A 93 -11.60 6.98 -6.79
CA ALA A 93 -10.80 6.42 -7.87
C ALA A 93 -9.59 7.32 -8.14
N TRP A 94 -8.46 6.72 -8.49
CA TRP A 94 -7.29 7.50 -8.89
C TRP A 94 -7.57 8.27 -10.19
N MET A 95 -8.20 7.61 -11.15
CA MET A 95 -8.81 8.23 -12.33
C MET A 95 -10.04 7.43 -12.75
N ASN A 96 -10.88 8.00 -13.60
CA ASN A 96 -12.05 7.34 -14.16
C ASN A 96 -12.09 7.56 -15.69
N PRO A 97 -12.01 6.51 -16.50
CA PRO A 97 -11.96 5.08 -16.17
C PRO A 97 -10.73 4.68 -15.36
N LEU A 98 -10.84 3.55 -14.61
CA LEU A 98 -9.67 3.01 -13.93
C LEU A 98 -8.59 2.59 -14.94
N PRO A 99 -7.31 2.91 -14.68
CA PRO A 99 -6.27 2.75 -15.69
C PRO A 99 -5.81 1.30 -15.90
N LEU A 100 -5.97 0.42 -14.93
CA LEU A 100 -5.33 -0.90 -14.96
C LEU A 100 -6.38 -2.01 -15.08
N VAL A 101 -6.19 -2.89 -16.06
CA VAL A 101 -7.04 -4.06 -16.29
C VAL A 101 -6.20 -5.32 -16.29
N TYR A 102 -6.58 -6.28 -15.47
CA TYR A 102 -6.02 -7.62 -15.45
C TYR A 102 -7.07 -8.64 -15.83
N LEU A 103 -6.67 -9.66 -16.59
CA LEU A 103 -7.48 -10.83 -16.91
C LEU A 103 -6.69 -12.06 -16.48
N SER A 104 -7.30 -12.97 -15.73
CA SER A 104 -6.63 -14.22 -15.35
C SER A 104 -7.61 -15.39 -15.28
N ASN A 105 -7.14 -16.57 -15.67
CA ASN A 105 -7.83 -17.85 -15.44
C ASN A 105 -7.08 -18.75 -14.43
N GLY A 106 -6.12 -18.16 -13.68
CA GLY A 106 -5.26 -18.85 -12.72
C GLY A 106 -4.04 -19.52 -13.35
N ARG A 107 -3.97 -19.68 -14.68
CA ARG A 107 -2.79 -20.18 -15.42
C ARG A 107 -2.12 -19.09 -16.22
N GLU A 108 -2.93 -18.28 -16.86
CA GLU A 108 -2.51 -17.17 -17.72
C GLU A 108 -2.92 -15.87 -17.07
N LEU A 109 -2.14 -14.84 -17.31
CA LEU A 109 -2.34 -13.49 -16.80
C LEU A 109 -2.08 -12.49 -17.91
N LEU A 110 -3.09 -11.67 -18.22
CA LEU A 110 -2.98 -10.56 -19.13
C LEU A 110 -3.14 -9.24 -18.40
N PHE A 111 -2.50 -8.22 -18.91
CA PHE A 111 -2.52 -6.87 -18.36
C PHE A 111 -2.65 -5.83 -19.48
N ARG A 112 -3.42 -4.78 -19.23
CA ARG A 112 -3.51 -3.59 -20.08
C ARG A 112 -3.53 -2.33 -19.23
N ASP A 113 -2.74 -1.33 -19.65
CA ASP A 113 -2.83 0.04 -19.16
C ASP A 113 -3.74 0.84 -20.12
N THR A 114 -4.94 1.18 -19.69
CA THR A 114 -5.94 1.84 -20.55
C THR A 114 -5.72 3.34 -20.74
N ARG A 115 -4.67 3.91 -20.14
CA ARG A 115 -4.29 5.32 -20.37
C ARG A 115 -3.76 5.54 -21.77
N GLU A 116 -3.16 4.51 -22.36
CA GLU A 116 -2.72 4.52 -23.76
C GLU A 116 -3.83 3.94 -24.63
N VAL A 117 -4.39 4.76 -25.51
CA VAL A 117 -5.58 4.41 -26.31
C VAL A 117 -5.35 3.16 -27.16
N ASP A 118 -4.14 3.02 -27.73
CA ASP A 118 -3.76 1.92 -28.61
C ASP A 118 -3.03 0.78 -27.87
N SER A 119 -3.07 0.76 -26.52
CA SER A 119 -2.43 -0.32 -25.75
C SER A 119 -3.15 -1.65 -25.97
N GLU A 120 -2.37 -2.70 -26.16
CA GLU A 120 -2.87 -4.07 -26.26
C GLU A 120 -2.68 -4.80 -24.91
N TYR A 121 -3.38 -5.93 -24.74
CA TYR A 121 -3.15 -6.81 -23.63
C TYR A 121 -1.80 -7.52 -23.78
N ILE A 122 -0.95 -7.41 -22.77
CA ILE A 122 0.34 -8.09 -22.70
C ILE A 122 0.27 -9.24 -21.70
N SER A 123 0.95 -10.35 -21.98
CA SER A 123 1.08 -11.48 -21.08
C SER A 123 2.08 -11.15 -19.96
N LEU A 124 1.72 -11.47 -18.72
CA LEU A 124 2.57 -11.32 -17.56
C LEU A 124 2.83 -12.66 -16.88
N ASN A 125 4.00 -12.81 -16.27
CA ASN A 125 4.33 -13.97 -15.43
C ASN A 125 3.87 -13.79 -13.97
N LYS A 126 3.64 -12.55 -13.53
CA LYS A 126 3.17 -12.20 -12.18
C LYS A 126 2.34 -10.92 -12.21
N ILE A 127 1.46 -10.76 -11.24
CA ILE A 127 0.74 -9.51 -10.99
C ILE A 127 1.75 -8.45 -10.53
N HIS A 128 1.57 -7.21 -10.98
CA HIS A 128 2.38 -6.11 -10.49
C HIS A 128 2.20 -5.92 -8.98
N SER A 129 3.29 -5.75 -8.28
CA SER A 129 3.26 -5.33 -6.89
C SER A 129 2.72 -3.90 -6.75
N PRO A 130 2.20 -3.51 -5.59
CA PRO A 130 1.79 -2.14 -5.31
C PRO A 130 2.86 -1.10 -5.65
N LYS A 131 4.13 -1.41 -5.39
CA LYS A 131 5.26 -0.54 -5.71
C LYS A 131 5.49 -0.37 -7.21
N GLU A 132 5.33 -1.45 -7.98
CA GLU A 132 5.40 -1.39 -9.44
C GLU A 132 4.25 -0.56 -10.01
N ILE A 133 3.03 -0.68 -9.45
CA ILE A 133 1.88 0.13 -9.85
C ILE A 133 2.09 1.63 -9.54
N VAL A 134 2.61 1.96 -8.37
CA VAL A 134 2.96 3.35 -8.01
C VAL A 134 3.90 3.95 -9.06
N LYS A 135 4.93 3.21 -9.44
CA LYS A 135 5.86 3.65 -10.48
C LYS A 135 5.20 3.76 -11.85
N LEU A 136 4.40 2.77 -12.25
CA LEU A 136 3.68 2.72 -13.52
C LEU A 136 2.72 3.90 -13.67
N LEU A 137 1.97 4.20 -12.62
CA LEU A 137 1.00 5.31 -12.62
C LEU A 137 1.64 6.69 -12.42
N GLY A 138 2.96 6.76 -12.16
CA GLY A 138 3.64 8.00 -11.85
C GLY A 138 3.11 8.65 -10.56
N LEU A 139 2.60 7.84 -9.63
CA LEU A 139 2.11 8.34 -8.36
C LEU A 139 3.29 8.89 -7.57
N LYS A 140 3.14 10.11 -7.07
CA LYS A 140 4.10 10.68 -6.10
C LYS A 140 3.88 10.13 -4.69
N ASP A 141 3.31 8.95 -4.59
CA ASP A 141 2.95 8.39 -3.31
C ASP A 141 4.10 7.58 -2.73
N ASP A 142 4.94 8.29 -2.02
CA ASP A 142 6.05 7.72 -1.26
C ASP A 142 5.57 6.72 -0.18
N PHE A 143 4.27 6.71 0.15
CA PHE A 143 3.73 5.92 1.25
C PHE A 143 3.09 4.59 0.83
N ALA A 144 2.89 4.33 -0.46
CA ALA A 144 2.35 3.07 -0.97
C ALA A 144 3.27 1.86 -0.69
N GLY A 145 4.55 2.12 -0.49
CA GLY A 145 5.54 1.10 -0.13
C GLY A 145 5.59 0.74 1.37
N LEU A 146 4.83 1.45 2.22
CA LEU A 146 4.80 1.18 3.66
C LEU A 146 4.07 -0.15 3.94
N PRO A 147 4.74 -1.17 4.48
CA PRO A 147 4.08 -2.41 4.85
C PRO A 147 3.11 -2.17 6.01
N THR A 148 2.05 -2.98 6.09
CA THR A 148 1.10 -2.94 7.20
C THR A 148 1.84 -3.01 8.53
N LEU A 149 1.56 -2.07 9.44
CA LEU A 149 2.18 -2.04 10.77
C LEU A 149 1.73 -3.25 11.59
N LYS A 150 2.67 -4.06 12.05
CA LYS A 150 2.37 -5.19 12.93
C LYS A 150 2.18 -4.71 14.36
N ARG A 151 1.09 -5.11 15.00
CA ARG A 151 0.77 -4.74 16.39
C ARG A 151 1.69 -5.39 17.44
N LYS A 152 2.32 -6.51 17.08
CA LYS A 152 3.20 -7.27 17.98
C LYS A 152 4.34 -6.40 18.52
N GLY A 153 4.47 -6.32 19.84
CA GLY A 153 5.52 -5.54 20.52
C GLY A 153 5.20 -4.06 20.73
N LEU A 154 4.05 -3.57 20.23
CA LEU A 154 3.61 -2.19 20.41
C LEU A 154 2.52 -2.08 21.47
N ARG A 155 2.54 -0.98 22.22
CA ARG A 155 1.39 -0.56 23.03
C ARG A 155 0.28 -0.07 22.10
N ASP A 156 -0.96 -0.18 22.50
CA ASP A 156 -2.12 0.24 21.70
C ASP A 156 -2.02 1.70 21.25
N CYS A 157 -1.63 2.60 22.15
CA CYS A 157 -1.45 4.01 21.84
C CYS A 157 -0.33 4.29 20.82
N GLN A 158 0.73 3.47 20.79
CA GLN A 158 1.82 3.59 19.84
C GLN A 158 1.39 3.09 18.46
N TYR A 159 0.72 1.93 18.42
CA TYR A 159 0.16 1.37 17.19
C TYR A 159 -0.84 2.34 16.56
N GLU A 160 -1.78 2.86 17.34
CA GLU A 160 -2.79 3.80 16.88
C GLU A 160 -2.15 5.11 16.36
N ALA A 161 -1.18 5.66 17.09
CA ALA A 161 -0.50 6.90 16.70
C ALA A 161 0.23 6.77 15.37
N ILE A 162 0.97 5.67 15.15
CA ILE A 162 1.71 5.45 13.90
C ILE A 162 0.75 5.16 12.75
N THR A 163 -0.26 4.32 12.96
CA THR A 163 -1.27 4.02 11.94
C THR A 163 -1.97 5.30 11.48
N LYS A 164 -2.41 6.14 12.41
CA LYS A 164 -3.06 7.43 12.08
C LYS A 164 -2.11 8.41 11.39
N LEU A 165 -0.83 8.45 11.79
CA LEU A 165 0.20 9.27 11.14
C LEU A 165 0.38 8.85 9.67
N GLU A 166 0.58 7.56 9.43
CA GLU A 166 0.78 7.04 8.08
C GLU A 166 -0.45 7.25 7.20
N ASN A 167 -1.65 7.06 7.74
CA ASN A 167 -2.90 7.33 7.01
C ASN A 167 -3.06 8.82 6.70
N SER A 168 -2.68 9.70 7.62
CA SER A 168 -2.67 11.15 7.37
C SER A 168 -1.78 11.51 6.18
N PHE A 169 -0.56 10.94 6.12
CA PHE A 169 0.35 11.14 4.99
C PHE A 169 -0.20 10.55 3.69
N ARG A 170 -0.77 9.33 3.73
CA ARG A 170 -1.42 8.72 2.56
C ARG A 170 -2.59 9.55 2.03
N SER A 171 -3.28 10.26 2.91
CA SER A 171 -4.36 11.19 2.54
C SER A 171 -3.85 12.53 1.98
N GLY A 172 -2.52 12.70 1.86
CA GLY A 172 -1.92 13.90 1.29
C GLY A 172 -1.72 15.05 2.27
N HIS A 173 -1.88 14.81 3.59
CA HIS A 173 -1.56 15.82 4.59
C HIS A 173 -0.04 15.88 4.81
N ASP A 174 0.52 17.07 4.84
CA ASP A 174 1.94 17.32 5.08
C ASP A 174 2.28 17.55 6.57
N ARG A 175 1.27 17.57 7.43
CA ARG A 175 1.36 17.83 8.86
C ARG A 175 0.48 16.89 9.65
N ALA A 176 0.99 16.43 10.80
CA ALA A 176 0.23 15.62 11.74
C ALA A 176 0.62 15.98 13.18
N LEU A 177 -0.34 15.87 14.10
CA LEU A 177 -0.11 16.03 15.53
C LEU A 177 -0.40 14.70 16.24
N MET A 178 0.62 14.16 16.92
CA MET A 178 0.47 12.99 17.78
C MET A 178 0.52 13.42 19.24
N VAL A 179 -0.53 13.13 20.01
CA VAL A 179 -0.59 13.42 21.44
C VAL A 179 -0.52 12.12 22.21
N LEU A 180 0.55 11.94 22.96
CA LEU A 180 0.82 10.75 23.76
C LEU A 180 1.06 11.15 25.23
N ALA A 181 0.50 10.42 26.18
CA ALA A 181 0.70 10.64 27.60
C ALA A 181 2.17 10.49 28.01
N THR A 182 2.54 11.05 29.17
CA THR A 182 3.86 10.82 29.75
C THR A 182 4.02 9.32 30.07
N GLY A 183 5.19 8.74 29.75
CA GLY A 183 5.43 7.30 29.92
C GLY A 183 4.85 6.40 28.83
N ALA A 184 4.11 6.92 27.84
CA ALA A 184 3.56 6.14 26.73
C ALA A 184 4.61 5.68 25.69
N GLY A 185 5.88 6.12 25.83
CA GLY A 185 6.95 5.77 24.91
C GLY A 185 7.01 6.68 23.66
N LYS A 186 6.82 7.99 23.84
CA LYS A 186 6.87 9.00 22.75
C LYS A 186 8.10 8.87 21.86
N THR A 187 9.28 8.77 22.49
CA THR A 187 10.55 8.68 21.76
C THR A 187 10.64 7.38 20.93
N TYR A 188 10.23 6.26 21.53
CA TYR A 188 10.14 4.98 20.81
C TYR A 188 9.19 5.08 19.60
N THR A 189 8.01 5.68 19.78
CA THR A 189 7.04 5.90 18.70
C THR A 189 7.64 6.76 17.57
N ALA A 190 8.39 7.81 17.93
CA ALA A 190 9.07 8.66 16.96
C ALA A 190 10.20 7.91 16.23
N CYS A 191 11.00 7.09 16.93
CA CYS A 191 12.03 6.23 16.33
C CYS A 191 11.42 5.25 15.32
N LEU A 192 10.34 4.57 15.69
CA LEU A 192 9.65 3.62 14.81
C LEU A 192 9.05 4.32 13.58
N ALA A 193 8.41 5.48 13.76
CA ALA A 193 7.90 6.27 12.65
C ALA A 193 9.03 6.72 11.70
N ALA A 194 10.14 7.24 12.23
CA ALA A 194 11.30 7.62 11.45
C ALA A 194 11.90 6.44 10.67
N TYR A 195 12.04 5.29 11.34
CA TYR A 195 12.50 4.06 10.69
C TYR A 195 11.62 3.68 9.51
N ARG A 196 10.33 3.61 9.71
CA ARG A 196 9.39 3.20 8.67
C ARG A 196 9.42 4.15 7.47
N LEU A 197 9.48 5.45 7.71
CA LEU A 197 9.60 6.45 6.66
C LEU A 197 10.91 6.30 5.88
N LEU A 198 12.05 6.13 6.56
CA LEU A 198 13.35 5.98 5.91
C LEU A 198 13.52 4.65 5.17
N ALA A 199 12.96 3.55 5.73
CA ALA A 199 13.13 2.21 5.18
C ALA A 199 12.19 1.91 4.00
N PHE A 200 10.97 2.46 4.03
CA PHE A 200 9.90 2.03 3.13
C PHE A 200 9.35 3.13 2.22
N THR A 201 9.90 4.36 2.30
CA THR A 201 9.51 5.47 1.42
C THR A 201 10.73 6.05 0.69
N SER A 202 10.52 7.05 -0.14
CA SER A 202 11.61 7.79 -0.80
C SER A 202 12.35 8.77 0.13
N MET A 203 11.91 8.91 1.37
CA MET A 203 12.54 9.82 2.33
C MET A 203 13.98 9.42 2.62
N LYS A 204 14.87 10.41 2.55
CA LYS A 204 16.32 10.20 2.74
C LYS A 204 16.81 10.69 4.09
N ARG A 205 16.10 11.61 4.71
CA ARG A 205 16.49 12.26 5.96
C ARG A 205 15.29 12.59 6.82
N VAL A 206 15.44 12.43 8.13
CA VAL A 206 14.49 12.88 9.15
C VAL A 206 15.21 13.86 10.07
N LEU A 207 14.63 15.02 10.28
CA LEU A 207 15.13 16.00 11.25
C LEU A 207 14.29 15.91 12.54
N PHE A 208 14.95 15.51 13.63
CA PHE A 208 14.33 15.44 14.95
C PHE A 208 14.64 16.69 15.77
N LEU A 209 13.64 17.54 15.98
CA LEU A 209 13.78 18.79 16.72
C LEU A 209 13.30 18.65 18.15
N VAL A 210 14.07 19.16 19.10
CA VAL A 210 13.73 19.21 20.52
C VAL A 210 14.04 20.60 21.09
N ASP A 211 13.28 20.99 22.10
CA ASP A 211 13.43 22.31 22.73
C ASP A 211 14.60 22.39 23.75
N ARG A 212 15.10 21.24 24.22
CA ARG A 212 16.15 21.19 25.26
C ARG A 212 17.27 20.22 24.88
N ASN A 213 18.50 20.62 25.21
CA ASN A 213 19.71 19.84 24.93
C ASN A 213 19.71 18.43 25.57
N ASN A 214 19.18 18.28 26.79
CA ASN A 214 19.08 16.98 27.46
C ASN A 214 18.11 16.03 26.73
N LEU A 215 17.02 16.55 26.16
CA LEU A 215 16.09 15.76 25.34
C LEU A 215 16.75 15.32 24.02
N GLY A 216 17.62 16.16 23.45
CA GLY A 216 18.43 15.78 22.28
C GLY A 216 19.36 14.61 22.56
N LYS A 217 20.07 14.63 23.70
CA LYS A 217 20.92 13.50 24.12
C LYS A 217 20.10 12.23 24.40
N GLN A 218 18.94 12.38 25.05
CA GLN A 218 18.05 11.25 25.29
C GLN A 218 17.54 10.65 23.98
N ALA A 219 17.10 11.48 23.03
CA ALA A 219 16.65 11.02 21.71
C ALA A 219 17.76 10.29 20.96
N GLU A 220 18.99 10.85 20.93
CA GLU A 220 20.16 10.21 20.32
C GLU A 220 20.43 8.82 20.94
N GLY A 221 20.36 8.69 22.27
CA GLY A 221 20.49 7.42 22.98
C GLY A 221 19.38 6.42 22.61
N GLU A 222 18.14 6.88 22.52
CA GLU A 222 16.99 6.03 22.13
C GLU A 222 17.13 5.53 20.68
N PHE A 223 17.53 6.40 19.74
CA PHE A 223 17.83 5.98 18.36
C PHE A 223 18.99 4.98 18.30
N GLY A 224 20.00 5.13 19.16
CA GLY A 224 21.13 4.20 19.24
C GLY A 224 20.75 2.82 19.81
N THR A 225 19.76 2.75 20.69
CA THR A 225 19.30 1.50 21.32
C THR A 225 18.11 0.88 20.62
N PHE A 226 17.41 1.64 19.76
CA PHE A 226 16.26 1.17 19.03
C PHE A 226 16.63 -0.02 18.13
N ARG A 227 15.86 -1.12 18.28
CA ARG A 227 16.01 -2.34 17.48
C ARG A 227 14.87 -2.44 16.49
N LEU A 228 15.24 -2.78 15.26
CA LEU A 228 14.26 -2.98 14.19
C LEU A 228 13.38 -4.19 14.49
N THR A 229 12.09 -4.07 14.22
CA THR A 229 11.12 -5.13 14.51
C THR A 229 11.26 -6.35 13.59
N GLU A 230 11.85 -6.18 12.42
CA GLU A 230 12.00 -7.22 11.40
C GLU A 230 13.15 -8.19 11.71
N ASN A 231 14.32 -7.67 12.08
CA ASN A 231 15.55 -8.45 12.20
C ASN A 231 16.31 -8.21 13.51
N GLY A 232 15.88 -7.26 14.34
CA GLY A 232 16.53 -6.91 15.60
C GLY A 232 17.80 -6.07 15.48
N ASP A 233 18.15 -5.61 14.26
CA ASP A 233 19.33 -4.78 14.05
C ASP A 233 19.19 -3.40 14.71
N PRO A 234 20.26 -2.81 15.21
CA PRO A 234 20.24 -1.45 15.72
C PRO A 234 19.94 -0.43 14.59
N PHE A 235 19.11 0.56 14.88
CA PHE A 235 18.78 1.62 13.92
C PHE A 235 20.04 2.30 13.35
N ASN A 236 21.01 2.59 14.18
CA ASN A 236 22.24 3.29 13.82
C ASN A 236 23.23 2.46 12.98
N THR A 237 22.98 1.16 12.77
CA THR A 237 23.76 0.34 11.83
C THR A 237 23.29 0.49 10.39
N ILE A 238 22.06 0.94 10.20
CA ILE A 238 21.43 1.08 8.87
C ILE A 238 21.31 2.55 8.49
N PHE A 239 20.98 3.41 9.45
CA PHE A 239 20.81 4.84 9.24
C PHE A 239 21.77 5.63 10.11
N GLY A 240 22.49 6.58 9.51
CA GLY A 240 23.35 7.51 10.26
C GLY A 240 22.51 8.37 11.21
N VAL A 241 22.94 8.47 12.47
CA VAL A 241 22.33 9.36 13.47
C VAL A 241 23.36 10.39 13.85
N GLU A 242 23.09 11.66 13.52
CA GLU A 242 24.02 12.76 13.78
C GLU A 242 23.32 13.88 14.54
N ARG A 243 24.06 14.47 15.48
CA ARG A 243 23.62 15.67 16.16
C ARG A 243 24.15 16.89 15.43
N LEU A 244 23.26 17.75 14.95
CA LEU A 244 23.65 19.02 14.36
C LEU A 244 24.27 19.91 15.43
N LYS A 245 25.55 20.23 15.26
CA LYS A 245 26.34 21.11 16.17
C LYS A 245 26.39 22.54 15.68
N THR A 246 26.07 22.80 14.42
CA THR A 246 26.13 24.12 13.77
C THR A 246 24.95 24.29 12.83
N ALA A 247 24.59 25.52 12.48
CA ALA A 247 23.48 25.87 11.58
C ALA A 247 23.69 25.41 10.11
N LYS A 248 24.80 24.79 9.77
CA LYS A 248 24.99 24.19 8.43
C LYS A 248 24.43 22.78 8.42
N ILE A 249 23.32 22.63 7.71
CA ILE A 249 22.73 21.32 7.35
C ILE A 249 23.62 20.76 6.24
N PRO A 250 24.17 19.53 6.38
CA PRO A 250 24.95 18.90 5.33
C PRO A 250 24.13 18.58 4.09
#